data_e6994de5bddc10462c1ebdac2ed31628
#
_entry.id   e6994de5bddc10462c1ebdac2ed31628
#
_cell.length_a   1.000
_cell.length_b   1.000
_cell.length_c   1.000
_cell.angle_alpha   90.00
_cell.angle_beta   90.00
_cell.angle_gamma   90.00
#
_symmetry.space_group_name_H-M   'P 1'
#
loop_
_entity.id
_entity.type
_entity.pdbx_description
1 polymer ?
#
loop_
_entity_poly.entity_id
_entity_poly.type
_entity_poly.pdbx_seq_one_letter_code
_entity_poly.pdbx_strand_id
1 'polypeptide(L)'
;MNFFKQKTVEGEIGSSTMPHKVNPIDFENSEGNLGLANSIMQHLSNKLPISRWQRDLTDSTVLRNLGTGFAYSLISYQSSLKGLSKLQLNPKAIDDDIDNCWEILAEPIQTVMRRYRIDRPYERLKELTRGKTIDKKAIEEFIVGLEIPEDAKQQLLELTPRSYLGNAIEQANNI
;
A
#
# COMPACT_ATOMS: atom_id res chain seq x y z
N MET A 1 9.61 -0.27 -7.02
CA MET A 1 8.24 -0.72 -7.37
C MET A 1 7.73 -0.08 -8.65
N ASN A 2 7.69 1.24 -8.80
CA ASN A 2 7.24 1.93 -10.05
C ASN A 2 5.78 1.57 -10.48
N PHE A 3 4.90 1.27 -9.51
CA PHE A 3 3.49 0.93 -9.76
C PHE A 3 2.67 2.14 -10.19
N PHE A 4 3.11 3.34 -9.81
CA PHE A 4 2.50 4.60 -10.20
C PHE A 4 3.52 5.47 -10.91
N LYS A 5 3.03 6.25 -11.89
CA LYS A 5 3.77 7.29 -12.58
C LYS A 5 3.02 8.60 -12.41
N GLN A 6 3.76 9.70 -12.26
CA GLN A 6 3.17 11.02 -12.27
C GLN A 6 3.00 11.50 -13.72
N LYS A 7 1.80 12.02 -14.03
CA LYS A 7 1.54 12.71 -15.30
C LYS A 7 2.40 13.94 -15.37
N THR A 8 3.02 14.15 -16.52
CA THR A 8 3.71 15.40 -16.82
C THR A 8 2.65 16.43 -17.24
N VAL A 9 2.61 17.58 -16.57
CA VAL A 9 1.74 18.68 -16.92
C VAL A 9 2.57 19.74 -17.62
N GLU A 10 2.15 20.16 -18.80
CA GLU A 10 2.85 21.18 -19.57
C GLU A 10 2.93 22.49 -18.78
N GLY A 11 4.12 23.08 -18.72
CA GLY A 11 4.38 24.30 -17.95
C GLY A 11 4.78 24.08 -16.48
N GLU A 12 4.74 22.87 -15.95
CA GLU A 12 5.29 22.60 -14.62
C GLU A 12 6.82 22.47 -14.67
N ILE A 13 7.50 23.25 -13.84
CA ILE A 13 8.97 23.24 -13.75
C ILE A 13 9.39 22.20 -12.71
N GLY A 14 9.97 21.09 -13.16
CA GLY A 14 10.48 20.06 -12.27
C GLY A 14 11.81 20.41 -11.59
N SER A 15 12.70 21.08 -12.35
CA SER A 15 14.04 21.48 -11.88
C SER A 15 14.61 22.53 -12.83
N SER A 16 15.29 23.53 -12.29
CA SER A 16 16.05 24.49 -13.10
C SER A 16 17.32 23.89 -13.75
N THR A 17 17.80 22.75 -13.22
CA THR A 17 19.04 22.10 -13.64
C THR A 17 18.82 20.81 -14.42
N MET A 18 17.73 20.11 -14.16
CA MET A 18 17.38 18.81 -14.78
C MET A 18 15.98 18.88 -15.41
N PRO A 19 15.87 19.30 -16.70
CA PRO A 19 14.56 19.54 -17.34
C PRO A 19 13.64 18.32 -17.43
N HIS A 20 14.23 17.12 -17.39
CA HIS A 20 13.51 15.84 -17.44
C HIS A 20 12.99 15.37 -16.07
N LYS A 21 13.34 16.06 -14.98
CA LYS A 21 12.92 15.68 -13.64
C LYS A 21 11.48 16.09 -13.37
N VAL A 22 10.66 15.12 -13.01
CA VAL A 22 9.30 15.33 -12.51
C VAL A 22 9.30 15.18 -10.99
N ASN A 23 9.04 16.27 -10.27
CA ASN A 23 8.97 16.24 -8.81
C ASN A 23 7.53 16.01 -8.35
N PRO A 24 7.31 15.26 -7.26
CA PRO A 24 6.00 15.09 -6.65
C PRO A 24 5.62 16.32 -5.78
N ILE A 25 5.70 17.54 -6.37
CA ILE A 25 5.62 18.83 -5.67
C ILE A 25 4.34 18.99 -4.86
N ASP A 26 3.22 18.44 -5.32
CA ASP A 26 1.95 18.53 -4.60
C ASP A 26 2.00 17.70 -3.30
N PHE A 27 2.64 16.53 -3.32
CA PHE A 27 2.84 15.72 -2.12
C PHE A 27 3.87 16.33 -1.17
N GLU A 28 4.97 16.89 -1.70
CA GLU A 28 5.97 17.62 -0.89
C GLU A 28 5.36 18.85 -0.21
N ASN A 29 4.51 19.60 -0.91
CA ASN A 29 3.77 20.72 -0.35
C ASN A 29 2.78 20.26 0.73
N SER A 30 2.10 19.13 0.51
CA SER A 30 1.22 18.52 1.51
C SER A 30 1.99 18.15 2.78
N GLU A 31 3.11 17.44 2.64
CA GLU A 31 3.95 17.01 3.77
C GLU A 31 4.45 18.20 4.58
N GLY A 32 4.98 19.23 3.92
CA GLY A 32 5.49 20.42 4.59
C GLY A 32 4.41 21.16 5.41
N ASN A 33 3.22 21.34 4.82
CA ASN A 33 2.11 22.02 5.52
C ASN A 33 1.51 21.14 6.63
N LEU A 34 1.48 19.81 6.50
CA LEU A 34 1.07 18.91 7.58
C LEU A 34 2.04 18.98 8.77
N GLY A 35 3.34 19.10 8.52
CA GLY A 35 4.33 19.32 9.57
C GLY A 35 4.06 20.57 10.38
N LEU A 36 3.73 21.69 9.71
CA LEU A 36 3.35 22.94 10.37
C LEU A 36 2.03 22.79 11.14
N ALA A 37 1.02 22.20 10.54
CA ALA A 37 -0.26 21.93 11.20
C ALA A 37 -0.08 21.10 12.48
N ASN A 38 0.66 20.01 12.39
CA ASN A 38 0.95 19.13 13.52
C ASN A 38 1.69 19.86 14.65
N SER A 39 2.64 20.72 14.33
CA SER A 39 3.38 21.49 15.32
C SER A 39 2.45 22.44 16.12
N ILE A 40 1.54 23.12 15.42
CA ILE A 40 0.55 24.00 16.06
C ILE A 40 -0.43 23.18 16.90
N MET A 41 -1.01 22.11 16.34
CA MET A 41 -1.99 21.26 17.04
C MET A 41 -1.36 20.58 18.26
N GLN A 42 -0.13 20.12 18.16
CA GLN A 42 0.61 19.53 19.28
C GLN A 42 0.83 20.56 20.40
N HIS A 43 1.19 21.79 20.04
CA HIS A 43 1.32 22.85 21.04
C HIS A 43 0.00 23.15 21.74
N LEU A 44 -1.10 23.25 20.99
CA LEU A 44 -2.44 23.47 21.53
C LEU A 44 -2.85 22.33 22.48
N SER A 45 -2.65 21.08 22.07
CA SER A 45 -3.01 19.90 22.87
C SER A 45 -2.22 19.82 24.18
N ASN A 46 -0.98 20.27 24.17
CA ASN A 46 -0.13 20.28 25.36
C ASN A 46 -0.43 21.48 26.29
N LYS A 47 -0.76 22.63 25.71
CA LYS A 47 -0.92 23.86 26.47
C LYS A 47 -2.32 24.02 27.06
N LEU A 48 -3.37 23.73 26.32
CA LEU A 48 -4.75 24.01 26.72
C LEU A 48 -5.22 23.25 27.97
N PRO A 49 -4.80 21.98 28.22
CA PRO A 49 -5.15 21.29 29.48
C PRO A 49 -4.51 21.87 30.74
N ILE A 50 -3.48 22.68 30.57
CA ILE A 50 -2.71 23.25 31.70
C ILE A 50 -3.17 24.67 31.92
N SER A 51 -3.81 24.91 33.06
CA SER A 51 -4.21 26.25 33.50
C SER A 51 -3.61 26.58 34.88
N ARG A 52 -3.33 27.86 35.08
CA ARG A 52 -2.92 28.35 36.40
C ARG A 52 -4.15 28.54 37.30
N TRP A 53 -3.91 28.47 38.59
CA TRP A 53 -4.97 28.51 39.62
C TRP A 53 -5.93 29.70 39.49
N GLN A 54 -5.44 30.91 39.15
CA GLN A 54 -6.27 32.08 39.01
C GLN A 54 -6.78 32.27 37.59
N ARG A 55 -5.92 32.60 36.69
CA ARG A 55 -6.19 32.70 35.26
C ARG A 55 -4.88 32.64 34.46
N ASP A 56 -4.87 31.86 33.43
CA ASP A 56 -3.76 31.78 32.48
C ASP A 56 -4.18 32.41 31.15
N LEU A 57 -3.70 33.64 30.88
CA LEU A 57 -3.99 34.33 29.61
C LEU A 57 -3.24 33.75 28.40
N THR A 58 -2.32 32.82 28.60
CA THR A 58 -1.60 32.17 27.49
C THR A 58 -2.50 31.30 26.66
N ASP A 59 -3.61 30.76 27.22
CA ASP A 59 -4.65 30.03 26.49
C ASP A 59 -5.27 30.88 25.38
N SER A 60 -5.59 32.16 25.71
CA SER A 60 -6.15 33.11 24.76
C SER A 60 -5.20 33.37 23.57
N THR A 61 -3.89 33.44 23.83
CA THR A 61 -2.87 33.62 22.79
C THR A 61 -2.79 32.40 21.87
N VAL A 62 -2.78 31.19 22.40
CA VAL A 62 -2.66 29.98 21.59
C VAL A 62 -3.95 29.67 20.82
N LEU A 63 -5.13 29.90 21.41
CA LEU A 63 -6.42 29.70 20.75
C LEU A 63 -6.60 30.55 19.49
N ARG A 64 -6.00 31.75 19.43
CA ARG A 64 -6.01 32.57 18.20
C ARG A 64 -5.33 31.92 17.02
N ASN A 65 -4.48 30.93 17.26
CA ASN A 65 -3.75 30.18 16.23
C ASN A 65 -4.43 28.86 15.83
N LEU A 66 -5.58 28.54 16.43
CA LEU A 66 -6.33 27.32 16.09
C LEU A 66 -6.68 27.29 14.60
N GLY A 67 -7.20 28.40 14.06
CA GLY A 67 -7.51 28.53 12.64
C GLY A 67 -6.29 28.35 11.71
N THR A 68 -5.10 28.74 12.17
CA THR A 68 -3.86 28.54 11.40
C THR A 68 -3.54 27.07 11.22
N GLY A 69 -3.67 26.27 12.30
CA GLY A 69 -3.48 24.81 12.22
C GLY A 69 -4.46 24.15 11.25
N PHE A 70 -5.74 24.53 11.31
CA PHE A 70 -6.75 24.02 10.34
C PHE A 70 -6.47 24.48 8.91
N ALA A 71 -6.02 25.73 8.71
CA ALA A 71 -5.69 26.25 7.38
C ALA A 71 -4.54 25.45 6.73
N TYR A 72 -3.47 25.18 7.48
CA TYR A 72 -2.38 24.32 6.98
C TYR A 72 -2.86 22.90 6.67
N SER A 73 -3.71 22.32 7.51
CA SER A 73 -4.30 21.00 7.24
C SER A 73 -5.12 21.00 5.96
N LEU A 74 -5.96 22.01 5.75
CA LEU A 74 -6.79 22.12 4.54
C LEU A 74 -5.94 22.26 3.27
N ILE A 75 -4.92 23.12 3.29
CA ILE A 75 -3.97 23.28 2.19
C ILE A 75 -3.31 21.94 1.86
N SER A 76 -2.90 21.20 2.88
CA SER A 76 -2.26 19.90 2.72
C SER A 76 -3.17 18.88 2.06
N TYR A 77 -4.42 18.78 2.53
CA TYR A 77 -5.39 17.83 1.96
C TYR A 77 -5.71 18.17 0.51
N GLN A 78 -5.86 19.45 0.18
CA GLN A 78 -6.07 19.90 -1.22
C GLN A 78 -4.85 19.58 -2.08
N SER A 79 -3.64 19.79 -1.57
CA SER A 79 -2.41 19.43 -2.27
C SER A 79 -2.30 17.90 -2.48
N SER A 80 -2.64 17.10 -1.47
CA SER A 80 -2.68 15.64 -1.63
C SER A 80 -3.67 15.21 -2.71
N LEU A 81 -4.88 15.75 -2.71
CA LEU A 81 -5.89 15.44 -3.73
C LEU A 81 -5.43 15.83 -5.14
N LYS A 82 -4.77 16.99 -5.27
CA LYS A 82 -4.16 17.41 -6.53
C LYS A 82 -3.05 16.46 -6.97
N GLY A 83 -2.17 16.04 -6.04
CA GLY A 83 -1.13 15.05 -6.31
C GLY A 83 -1.71 13.72 -6.77
N LEU A 84 -2.75 13.23 -6.10
CA LEU A 84 -3.45 11.99 -6.48
C LEU A 84 -4.05 12.08 -7.89
N SER A 85 -4.63 13.22 -8.27
CA SER A 85 -5.20 13.42 -9.62
C SER A 85 -4.16 13.32 -10.74
N LYS A 86 -2.89 13.51 -10.42
CA LYS A 86 -1.77 13.39 -11.37
C LYS A 86 -1.17 11.99 -11.43
N LEU A 87 -1.60 11.05 -10.58
CA LEU A 87 -1.08 9.69 -10.63
C LEU A 87 -1.73 8.88 -11.75
N GLN A 88 -0.92 8.07 -12.38
CA GLN A 88 -1.35 7.03 -13.32
C GLN A 88 -0.81 5.69 -12.86
N LEU A 89 -1.64 4.67 -12.97
CA LEU A 89 -1.17 3.29 -12.80
C LEU A 89 -0.15 2.94 -13.88
N ASN A 90 0.80 2.12 -13.51
CA ASN A 90 1.70 1.43 -14.43
C ASN A 90 1.32 -0.06 -14.46
N PRO A 91 0.33 -0.45 -15.27
CA PRO A 91 -0.17 -1.83 -15.28
C PRO A 91 0.93 -2.85 -15.52
N LYS A 92 1.86 -2.53 -16.43
CA LYS A 92 2.97 -3.42 -16.74
C LYS A 92 3.85 -3.73 -15.51
N ALA A 93 4.16 -2.73 -14.70
CA ALA A 93 5.00 -2.96 -13.51
C ALA A 93 4.25 -3.79 -12.44
N ILE A 94 2.93 -3.60 -12.34
CA ILE A 94 2.08 -4.40 -11.45
C ILE A 94 1.99 -5.84 -11.95
N ASP A 95 1.77 -6.01 -13.24
CA ASP A 95 1.70 -7.31 -13.89
C ASP A 95 3.00 -8.09 -13.75
N ASP A 96 4.14 -7.44 -14.05
CA ASP A 96 5.46 -8.06 -13.94
C ASP A 96 5.77 -8.47 -12.48
N ASP A 97 5.31 -7.71 -11.49
CA ASP A 97 5.49 -8.04 -10.07
C ASP A 97 4.64 -9.24 -9.66
N ILE A 98 3.36 -9.24 -10.02
CA ILE A 98 2.43 -10.33 -9.71
C ILE A 98 2.86 -11.63 -10.40
N ASP A 99 3.25 -11.58 -11.67
CA ASP A 99 3.62 -12.78 -12.45
C ASP A 99 4.86 -13.50 -11.88
N ASN A 100 5.66 -12.81 -11.09
CA ASN A 100 6.82 -13.41 -10.43
C ASN A 100 6.54 -13.89 -8.99
N CYS A 101 5.35 -13.65 -8.43
CA CYS A 101 5.00 -13.99 -7.05
C CYS A 101 4.33 -15.36 -6.91
N TRP A 102 4.94 -16.41 -7.47
CA TRP A 102 4.37 -17.78 -7.44
C TRP A 102 4.25 -18.35 -6.02
N GLU A 103 5.04 -17.87 -5.07
CA GLU A 103 5.00 -18.26 -3.67
C GLU A 103 3.65 -17.98 -2.98
N ILE A 104 2.86 -17.04 -3.47
CA ILE A 104 1.52 -16.76 -2.90
C ILE A 104 0.57 -17.95 -3.04
N LEU A 105 0.79 -18.81 -4.04
CA LEU A 105 -0.03 -20.01 -4.24
C LEU A 105 0.24 -21.10 -3.19
N ALA A 106 1.27 -20.97 -2.36
CA ALA A 106 1.51 -21.89 -1.25
C ALA A 106 0.33 -21.96 -0.27
N GLU A 107 -0.39 -20.84 -0.08
CA GLU A 107 -1.55 -20.78 0.82
C GLU A 107 -2.74 -21.62 0.31
N PRO A 108 -3.27 -21.42 -0.90
CA PRO A 108 -4.37 -22.26 -1.41
C PRO A 108 -3.97 -23.72 -1.57
N ILE A 109 -2.74 -24.03 -1.96
CA ILE A 109 -2.23 -25.40 -2.04
C ILE A 109 -2.27 -26.06 -0.66
N GLN A 110 -1.77 -25.37 0.36
CA GLN A 110 -1.80 -25.87 1.73
C GLN A 110 -3.23 -26.12 2.22
N THR A 111 -4.16 -25.22 1.88
CA THR A 111 -5.58 -25.32 2.26
C THR A 111 -6.21 -26.57 1.63
N VAL A 112 -5.93 -26.83 0.34
CA VAL A 112 -6.39 -28.04 -0.35
C VAL A 112 -5.74 -29.30 0.24
N MET A 113 -4.44 -29.28 0.51
CA MET A 113 -3.76 -30.40 1.19
C MET A 113 -4.42 -30.76 2.52
N ARG A 114 -4.80 -29.75 3.32
CA ARG A 114 -5.51 -29.97 4.62
C ARG A 114 -6.90 -30.55 4.40
N ARG A 115 -7.63 -30.09 3.39
CA ARG A 115 -8.96 -30.62 3.02
C ARG A 115 -8.90 -32.11 2.74
N TYR A 116 -7.86 -32.57 2.07
CA TYR A 116 -7.66 -33.98 1.71
C TYR A 116 -6.79 -34.73 2.73
N ARG A 117 -6.54 -34.16 3.92
CA ARG A 117 -5.83 -34.78 5.05
C ARG A 117 -4.42 -35.25 4.70
N ILE A 118 -3.75 -34.55 3.80
CA ILE A 118 -2.33 -34.79 3.52
C ILE A 118 -1.53 -34.53 4.81
N ASP A 119 -0.65 -35.47 5.13
CA ASP A 119 0.19 -35.34 6.32
C ASP A 119 1.21 -34.19 6.18
N ARG A 120 1.39 -33.41 7.23
CA ARG A 120 2.38 -32.33 7.37
C ARG A 120 2.40 -31.37 6.18
N PRO A 121 1.27 -30.73 5.81
CA PRO A 121 1.18 -29.91 4.61
C PRO A 121 2.10 -28.68 4.67
N TYR A 122 2.23 -28.06 5.84
CA TYR A 122 3.13 -26.91 6.02
C TYR A 122 4.60 -27.28 5.82
N GLU A 123 5.04 -28.37 6.41
CA GLU A 123 6.43 -28.82 6.31
C GLU A 123 6.80 -29.20 4.88
N ARG A 124 5.92 -29.87 4.15
CA ARG A 124 6.12 -30.21 2.73
C ARG A 124 6.27 -28.95 1.88
N LEU A 125 5.42 -27.95 2.07
CA LEU A 125 5.53 -26.66 1.36
C LEU A 125 6.77 -25.89 1.79
N LYS A 126 7.12 -25.91 3.09
CA LYS A 126 8.33 -25.27 3.59
C LYS A 126 9.61 -25.84 2.95
N GLU A 127 9.68 -27.15 2.72
CA GLU A 127 10.79 -27.79 2.04
C GLU A 127 10.91 -27.34 0.58
N LEU A 128 9.76 -27.11 -0.08
CA LEU A 128 9.72 -26.56 -1.44
C LEU A 128 10.17 -25.10 -1.48
N THR A 129 9.73 -24.29 -0.50
CA THR A 129 9.81 -22.81 -0.57
C THR A 129 11.05 -22.22 0.09
N ARG A 130 11.60 -22.89 1.12
CA ARG A 130 12.64 -22.30 1.96
C ARG A 130 13.97 -22.14 1.21
N GLY A 131 14.37 -20.87 1.05
CA GLY A 131 15.68 -20.52 0.46
C GLY A 131 15.77 -20.72 -1.06
N LYS A 132 14.62 -20.89 -1.74
CA LYS A 132 14.54 -21.03 -3.19
C LYS A 132 13.57 -20.01 -3.75
N THR A 133 13.85 -19.49 -4.94
CA THR A 133 12.86 -18.79 -5.75
C THR A 133 11.87 -19.82 -6.29
N ILE A 134 10.59 -19.62 -6.04
CA ILE A 134 9.55 -20.50 -6.52
C ILE A 134 9.08 -19.96 -7.86
N ASP A 135 9.15 -20.79 -8.85
CA ASP A 135 8.58 -20.53 -10.17
C ASP A 135 7.35 -21.39 -10.45
N LYS A 136 6.71 -21.12 -11.55
CA LYS A 136 5.55 -21.85 -12.04
C LYS A 136 5.82 -23.36 -12.07
N LYS A 137 6.96 -23.76 -12.63
CA LYS A 137 7.32 -25.16 -12.83
C LYS A 137 7.45 -25.92 -11.51
N ALA A 138 8.09 -25.29 -10.51
CA ALA A 138 8.24 -25.90 -9.18
C ALA A 138 6.87 -26.14 -8.50
N ILE A 139 5.93 -25.19 -8.65
CA ILE A 139 4.56 -25.33 -8.15
C ILE A 139 3.82 -26.45 -8.87
N GLU A 140 3.87 -26.49 -10.20
CA GLU A 140 3.21 -27.52 -11.00
C GLU A 140 3.75 -28.92 -10.67
N GLU A 141 5.06 -29.10 -10.60
CA GLU A 141 5.69 -30.38 -10.21
C GLU A 141 5.25 -30.82 -8.81
N PHE A 142 5.16 -29.89 -7.87
CA PHE A 142 4.68 -30.18 -6.53
C PHE A 142 3.22 -30.63 -6.52
N ILE A 143 2.31 -29.91 -7.22
CA ILE A 143 0.88 -30.24 -7.29
C ILE A 143 0.67 -31.64 -7.91
N VAL A 144 1.38 -31.95 -8.99
CA VAL A 144 1.30 -33.27 -9.66
C VAL A 144 1.68 -34.41 -8.71
N GLY A 145 2.68 -34.17 -7.84
CA GLY A 145 3.14 -35.14 -6.83
C GLY A 145 2.22 -35.30 -5.63
N LEU A 146 1.13 -34.53 -5.49
CA LEU A 146 0.21 -34.66 -4.37
C LEU A 146 -0.73 -35.85 -4.51
N GLU A 147 -0.99 -36.54 -3.42
CA GLU A 147 -1.97 -37.65 -3.33
C GLU A 147 -3.39 -37.10 -3.05
N ILE A 148 -3.93 -36.35 -3.98
CA ILE A 148 -5.26 -35.76 -3.94
C ILE A 148 -6.05 -36.13 -5.20
N PRO A 149 -7.40 -36.01 -5.23
CA PRO A 149 -8.21 -36.27 -6.41
C PRO A 149 -7.79 -35.42 -7.62
N GLU A 150 -7.94 -35.99 -8.82
CA GLU A 150 -7.47 -35.35 -10.05
C GLU A 150 -8.18 -34.04 -10.36
N ASP A 151 -9.46 -33.93 -10.02
CA ASP A 151 -10.23 -32.68 -10.13
C ASP A 151 -9.66 -31.55 -9.24
N ALA A 152 -9.19 -31.91 -8.04
CA ALA A 152 -8.55 -30.96 -7.14
C ALA A 152 -7.16 -30.53 -7.65
N LYS A 153 -6.39 -31.47 -8.25
CA LYS A 153 -5.10 -31.13 -8.89
C LYS A 153 -5.32 -30.16 -10.04
N GLN A 154 -6.31 -30.45 -10.90
CA GLN A 154 -6.63 -29.61 -12.05
C GLN A 154 -6.99 -28.19 -11.60
N GLN A 155 -7.82 -28.04 -10.56
CA GLN A 155 -8.17 -26.74 -10.00
C GLN A 155 -6.94 -25.97 -9.50
N LEU A 156 -6.00 -26.66 -8.85
CA LEU A 156 -4.77 -26.03 -8.37
C LEU A 156 -3.81 -25.66 -9.53
N LEU A 157 -3.74 -26.47 -10.59
CA LEU A 157 -2.91 -26.18 -11.75
C LEU A 157 -3.43 -25.01 -12.60
N GLU A 158 -4.73 -24.72 -12.53
CA GLU A 158 -5.35 -23.56 -13.18
C GLU A 158 -5.13 -22.24 -12.41
N LEU A 159 -4.74 -22.33 -11.13
CA LEU A 159 -4.44 -21.13 -10.34
C LEU A 159 -3.16 -20.45 -10.82
N THR A 160 -3.26 -19.14 -10.90
CA THR A 160 -2.11 -18.27 -11.14
C THR A 160 -2.08 -17.17 -10.06
N PRO A 161 -0.94 -16.53 -9.82
CA PRO A 161 -0.90 -15.35 -8.93
C PRO A 161 -1.97 -14.31 -9.27
N ARG A 162 -2.26 -14.09 -10.55
CA ARG A 162 -3.30 -13.15 -11.02
C ARG A 162 -4.73 -13.63 -10.76
N SER A 163 -4.99 -14.92 -10.78
CA SER A 163 -6.35 -15.44 -10.57
C SER A 163 -6.71 -15.66 -9.10
N TYR A 164 -5.72 -15.67 -8.21
CA TYR A 164 -5.94 -15.87 -6.79
C TYR A 164 -6.28 -14.55 -6.08
N LEU A 165 -7.46 -14.01 -6.40
CA LEU A 165 -7.91 -12.69 -5.91
C LEU A 165 -8.95 -12.78 -4.78
N GLY A 166 -9.54 -13.97 -4.54
CA GLY A 166 -10.66 -14.09 -3.62
C GLY A 166 -11.79 -13.12 -3.99
N ASN A 167 -12.24 -12.32 -3.04
CA ASN A 167 -13.29 -11.30 -3.22
C ASN A 167 -12.73 -9.87 -3.38
N ALA A 168 -11.45 -9.70 -3.66
CA ALA A 168 -10.81 -8.37 -3.73
C ALA A 168 -11.45 -7.45 -4.77
N ILE A 169 -11.88 -8.00 -5.92
CA ILE A 169 -12.56 -7.22 -6.97
C ILE A 169 -13.90 -6.66 -6.45
N GLU A 170 -14.69 -7.50 -5.78
CA GLU A 170 -15.96 -7.08 -5.20
C GLU A 170 -15.74 -6.01 -4.13
N GLN A 171 -14.79 -6.21 -3.24
CA GLN A 171 -14.46 -5.24 -2.18
C GLN A 171 -13.96 -3.92 -2.76
N ALA A 172 -13.12 -3.94 -3.80
CA ALA A 172 -12.63 -2.72 -4.43
C ALA A 172 -13.73 -1.91 -5.14
N ASN A 173 -14.76 -2.57 -5.66
CA ASN A 173 -15.87 -1.91 -6.35
C ASN A 173 -16.95 -1.38 -5.39
N ASN A 174 -16.92 -1.75 -4.12
CA ASN A 174 -17.91 -1.38 -3.11
C ASN A 174 -17.36 -0.38 -2.06
N ILE A 175 -16.36 0.42 -2.44
CA ILE A 175 -15.78 1.49 -1.61
C ILE A 175 -16.54 2.81 -1.81
#